data_23ed9242c38b73121b2aed47d8304103
#
_entry.id   23ed9242c38b73121b2aed47d8304103
#
_cell.length_a   1.000
_cell.length_b   1.000
_cell.length_c   1.000
_cell.angle_alpha   90.00
_cell.angle_beta   90.00
_cell.angle_gamma   90.00
#
_symmetry.space_group_name_H-M   'P 1'
#
loop_
_entity.id
_entity.type
_entity.pdbx_description
1 polymer ?
#
loop_
_entity_poly.entity_id
_entity_poly.type
_entity_poly.pdbx_seq_one_letter_code
_entity_poly.pdbx_strand_id
1 'polypeptide(L)'
;MLGMAMLMSSGIGVYAEEDAAVVEADNEDGETVTITCGVWADDEAGRLEEAFSGMEDEIGIKMEFLKYPSDSDFWDNIPAQIAAGTAPDIIACTNEHYLQYIEQGLFEPLTDYVNSGEISLDGIWPKANDAWTIDGVIYGVPFALNPGVFIVNNTMWKEFGLGDQYPTTWDEVLEICKKVKEEHDMPALCLNVREYHLTNIALSFGGGWDYGKNIAAPENAEALQFLIDAYREGYIVTPTELGLSWDGAVMIQQSALFSTGGAWYQKSFADEAPDIELKYLSVPKGGNGNGGGTLHEAALVALKNSKYPDAVAKAIGYAASGDKLYEAVVNVTEVIPAKEEFFDLYKEKVPALADLVSYLDTSTAFSYPAQSKKFADSLVNLMQGTLFDETSEVTGQDIVDQLAEEFGA
;
A
#
# COMPACT_ATOMS: atom_id res chain seq x y z
N MET A 1 -13.67 -1.90 -63.16
CA MET A 1 -14.03 -0.82 -62.23
C MET A 1 -13.49 -1.22 -60.86
N LEU A 2 -12.46 -0.53 -60.39
CA LEU A 2 -11.81 -0.72 -59.11
C LEU A 2 -12.72 -0.28 -57.96
N GLY A 3 -12.91 -1.14 -57.00
CA GLY A 3 -13.51 -0.80 -55.71
C GLY A 3 -12.43 -0.82 -54.63
N MET A 4 -12.08 0.35 -54.18
CA MET A 4 -11.04 0.64 -53.19
C MET A 4 -11.64 0.45 -51.78
N ALA A 5 -11.18 -0.54 -51.04
CA ALA A 5 -11.51 -0.72 -49.62
C ALA A 5 -10.58 0.15 -48.76
N MET A 6 -11.17 1.15 -48.08
CA MET A 6 -10.50 1.96 -47.08
C MET A 6 -10.36 1.15 -45.78
N LEU A 7 -9.17 0.76 -45.41
CA LEU A 7 -8.79 0.36 -44.07
C LEU A 7 -8.55 1.62 -43.23
N MET A 8 -9.40 1.86 -42.24
CA MET A 8 -9.14 2.81 -41.19
C MET A 8 -8.18 2.15 -40.20
N SER A 9 -6.90 2.57 -40.19
CA SER A 9 -5.97 2.27 -39.14
C SER A 9 -6.18 3.28 -38.03
N SER A 10 -6.60 2.82 -36.86
CA SER A 10 -6.51 3.57 -35.61
C SER A 10 -5.03 3.72 -35.26
N GLY A 11 -4.53 4.92 -35.38
CA GLY A 11 -3.16 5.27 -35.03
C GLY A 11 -2.99 5.26 -33.51
N ILE A 12 -2.29 4.27 -33.00
CA ILE A 12 -1.59 4.37 -31.73
C ILE A 12 -0.42 5.33 -31.98
N GLY A 13 -0.44 6.48 -31.33
CA GLY A 13 0.64 7.44 -31.40
C GLY A 13 1.86 6.88 -30.67
N VAL A 14 2.75 6.25 -31.42
CA VAL A 14 4.11 5.98 -30.96
C VAL A 14 4.89 7.28 -31.14
N TYR A 15 5.11 8.00 -30.05
CA TYR A 15 6.14 9.04 -30.00
C TYR A 15 7.46 8.38 -29.62
N ALA A 16 8.20 7.92 -30.61
CA ALA A 16 9.63 7.75 -30.57
C ALA A 16 10.13 7.21 -31.89
N GLU A 17 10.45 8.09 -32.82
CA GLU A 17 11.48 7.85 -33.84
C GLU A 17 12.30 9.11 -33.94
N GLU A 18 13.28 9.21 -33.05
CA GLU A 18 14.59 9.82 -33.38
C GLU A 18 15.64 8.85 -32.85
N ASP A 19 16.57 8.47 -33.70
CA ASP A 19 17.62 7.50 -33.48
C ASP A 19 18.31 7.69 -32.12
N ALA A 20 17.97 6.86 -31.14
CA ALA A 20 18.77 6.69 -29.95
C ALA A 20 20.01 5.88 -30.35
N ALA A 21 21.09 6.59 -30.63
CA ALA A 21 22.42 5.98 -30.76
C ALA A 21 22.70 5.19 -29.47
N VAL A 22 22.92 3.90 -29.60
CA VAL A 22 23.39 3.03 -28.52
C VAL A 22 24.75 3.56 -28.08
N VAL A 23 24.80 4.24 -26.95
CA VAL A 23 26.05 4.66 -26.31
C VAL A 23 26.52 3.49 -25.45
N GLU A 24 27.61 2.84 -25.89
CA GLU A 24 28.34 1.88 -25.07
C GLU A 24 28.93 2.62 -23.85
N ALA A 25 28.66 2.07 -22.65
CA ALA A 25 29.09 2.65 -21.38
C ALA A 25 30.58 2.37 -21.13
N ASP A 26 31.44 3.24 -21.70
CA ASP A 26 32.80 3.45 -21.23
C ASP A 26 32.90 4.94 -20.85
N ASN A 27 32.49 5.29 -19.64
CA ASN A 27 32.45 6.65 -19.14
C ASN A 27 33.81 7.11 -18.59
N GLU A 28 34.86 7.06 -19.40
CA GLU A 28 36.10 7.84 -19.15
C GLU A 28 35.99 9.27 -19.65
N ASP A 29 34.92 9.65 -20.36
CA ASP A 29 34.82 10.95 -21.09
C ASP A 29 33.63 11.86 -20.65
N GLY A 30 33.04 11.70 -19.46
CA GLY A 30 32.09 12.69 -18.93
C GLY A 30 30.75 12.80 -19.68
N GLU A 31 30.30 11.75 -20.34
CA GLU A 31 28.97 11.72 -20.96
C GLU A 31 27.87 11.43 -19.92
N THR A 32 26.75 12.16 -20.01
CA THR A 32 25.58 12.01 -19.15
C THR A 32 24.89 10.70 -19.46
N VAL A 33 24.77 9.80 -18.45
CA VAL A 33 23.98 8.58 -18.56
C VAL A 33 22.50 8.91 -18.29
N THR A 34 21.61 8.47 -19.18
CA THR A 34 20.16 8.61 -18.97
C THR A 34 19.59 7.28 -18.49
N ILE A 35 18.87 7.31 -17.38
CA ILE A 35 18.10 6.19 -16.81
C ILE A 35 16.63 6.60 -16.65
N THR A 36 15.75 5.61 -16.54
CA THR A 36 14.31 5.81 -16.54
C THR A 36 13.67 5.36 -15.24
N CYS A 37 12.66 6.12 -14.76
CA CYS A 37 11.85 5.76 -13.59
C CYS A 37 10.37 5.65 -13.98
N GLY A 38 9.74 4.52 -13.67
CA GLY A 38 8.31 4.30 -13.91
C GLY A 38 7.46 4.87 -12.78
N VAL A 39 6.41 5.65 -13.13
CA VAL A 39 5.46 6.27 -12.19
C VAL A 39 4.04 6.26 -12.76
N TRP A 40 2.99 6.27 -11.91
CA TRP A 40 1.59 6.20 -12.37
C TRP A 40 0.65 7.27 -11.82
N ALA A 41 1.05 8.00 -10.81
CA ALA A 41 0.25 9.09 -10.26
C ALA A 41 1.01 10.41 -10.34
N ASP A 42 0.29 11.52 -10.49
CA ASP A 42 0.93 12.84 -10.61
C ASP A 42 1.66 13.24 -9.32
N ASP A 43 1.07 12.97 -8.15
CA ASP A 43 1.71 13.24 -6.84
C ASP A 43 2.93 12.34 -6.63
N GLU A 44 2.89 11.09 -7.07
CA GLU A 44 4.03 10.19 -7.02
C GLU A 44 5.14 10.65 -7.96
N ALA A 45 4.79 11.01 -9.19
CA ALA A 45 5.72 11.61 -10.12
C ALA A 45 6.36 12.87 -9.53
N GLY A 46 5.56 13.77 -8.95
CA GLY A 46 6.04 15.02 -8.36
C GLY A 46 7.05 14.81 -7.22
N ARG A 47 6.81 13.87 -6.30
CA ARG A 47 7.78 13.58 -5.23
C ARG A 47 9.09 12.98 -5.75
N LEU A 48 9.03 12.14 -6.79
CA LEU A 48 10.23 11.54 -7.38
C LEU A 48 10.97 12.53 -8.29
N GLU A 49 10.27 13.40 -9.03
CA GLU A 49 10.89 14.50 -9.77
C GLU A 49 11.70 15.41 -8.82
N GLU A 50 11.15 15.72 -7.64
CA GLU A 50 11.86 16.50 -6.61
C GLU A 50 13.06 15.72 -6.06
N ALA A 51 12.90 14.44 -5.75
CA ALA A 51 13.93 13.57 -5.20
C ALA A 51 15.18 13.49 -6.10
N PHE A 52 14.98 13.39 -7.42
CA PHE A 52 16.06 13.31 -8.40
C PHE A 52 16.49 14.66 -8.97
N SER A 53 15.93 15.78 -8.47
CA SER A 53 16.29 17.11 -8.94
C SER A 53 17.74 17.45 -8.62
N GLY A 54 18.49 17.94 -9.63
CA GLY A 54 19.93 18.26 -9.50
C GLY A 54 20.88 17.07 -9.71
N MET A 55 20.37 15.84 -9.80
CA MET A 55 21.19 14.63 -9.96
C MET A 55 22.09 14.69 -11.21
N GLU A 56 21.59 15.23 -12.32
CA GLU A 56 22.36 15.38 -13.55
C GLU A 56 23.58 16.29 -13.35
N ASP A 57 23.39 17.41 -12.67
CA ASP A 57 24.49 18.38 -12.41
C ASP A 57 25.49 17.85 -11.37
N GLU A 58 25.04 17.06 -10.39
CA GLU A 58 25.84 16.62 -9.26
C GLU A 58 26.62 15.32 -9.54
N ILE A 59 26.01 14.35 -10.24
CA ILE A 59 26.60 13.03 -10.49
C ILE A 59 26.59 12.60 -11.96
N GLY A 60 26.16 13.45 -12.89
CA GLY A 60 26.17 13.17 -14.34
C GLY A 60 25.15 12.14 -14.80
N ILE A 61 24.08 11.87 -14.01
CA ILE A 61 23.01 10.93 -14.33
C ILE A 61 21.71 11.71 -14.53
N LYS A 62 21.12 11.58 -15.73
CA LYS A 62 19.83 12.16 -16.07
C LYS A 62 18.70 11.16 -15.78
N MET A 63 17.61 11.61 -15.10
CA MET A 63 16.41 10.83 -14.90
C MET A 63 15.32 11.21 -15.90
N GLU A 64 14.71 10.23 -16.55
CA GLU A 64 13.51 10.39 -17.35
C GLU A 64 12.36 9.58 -16.74
N PHE A 65 11.15 10.18 -16.67
CA PHE A 65 9.99 9.57 -16.05
C PHE A 65 9.06 8.97 -17.10
N LEU A 66 8.79 7.67 -16.99
CA LEU A 66 7.81 6.96 -17.81
C LEU A 66 6.48 6.94 -17.05
N LYS A 67 5.52 7.78 -17.50
CA LYS A 67 4.21 7.91 -16.87
C LYS A 67 3.22 6.86 -17.38
N TYR A 68 2.62 6.11 -16.47
CA TYR A 68 1.57 5.13 -16.74
C TYR A 68 0.21 5.72 -16.36
N PRO A 69 -0.88 5.35 -17.08
CA PRO A 69 -2.21 5.91 -16.82
C PRO A 69 -2.77 5.58 -15.44
N SER A 70 -2.40 4.43 -14.89
CA SER A 70 -2.85 3.96 -13.57
C SER A 70 -1.88 2.94 -12.98
N ASP A 71 -2.03 2.66 -11.69
CA ASP A 71 -1.35 1.57 -10.99
C ASP A 71 -1.61 0.21 -11.68
N SER A 72 -2.86 -0.08 -12.03
CA SER A 72 -3.22 -1.33 -12.73
C SER A 72 -2.53 -1.43 -14.09
N ASP A 73 -2.54 -0.36 -14.90
CA ASP A 73 -1.83 -0.35 -16.18
C ASP A 73 -0.32 -0.56 -16.02
N PHE A 74 0.27 0.01 -14.96
CA PHE A 74 1.67 -0.16 -14.64
C PHE A 74 1.98 -1.65 -14.35
N TRP A 75 1.29 -2.26 -13.38
CA TRP A 75 1.57 -3.64 -12.97
C TRP A 75 1.21 -4.68 -14.03
N ASP A 76 0.18 -4.42 -14.85
CA ASP A 76 -0.19 -5.31 -15.96
C ASP A 76 0.84 -5.28 -17.11
N ASN A 77 1.54 -4.18 -17.31
CA ASN A 77 2.48 -4.01 -18.41
C ASN A 77 3.95 -4.34 -18.06
N ILE A 78 4.38 -4.15 -16.81
CA ILE A 78 5.78 -4.32 -16.39
C ILE A 78 6.37 -5.69 -16.76
N PRO A 79 5.71 -6.85 -16.54
CA PRO A 79 6.29 -8.14 -16.91
C PRO A 79 6.59 -8.28 -18.41
N ALA A 80 5.70 -7.77 -19.26
CA ALA A 80 5.89 -7.79 -20.71
C ALA A 80 7.01 -6.83 -21.15
N GLN A 81 7.10 -5.66 -20.55
CA GLN A 81 8.15 -4.67 -20.83
C GLN A 81 9.53 -5.18 -20.38
N ILE A 82 9.62 -5.84 -19.23
CA ILE A 82 10.87 -6.51 -18.80
C ILE A 82 11.29 -7.57 -19.82
N ALA A 83 10.37 -8.42 -20.25
CA ALA A 83 10.66 -9.44 -21.27
C ALA A 83 11.08 -8.85 -22.63
N ALA A 84 10.56 -7.66 -22.97
CA ALA A 84 10.92 -6.93 -24.20
C ALA A 84 12.18 -6.07 -24.05
N GLY A 85 12.71 -5.89 -22.83
CA GLY A 85 13.84 -4.99 -22.57
C GLY A 85 13.49 -3.51 -22.70
N THR A 86 12.22 -3.14 -22.47
CA THR A 86 11.68 -1.78 -22.56
C THR A 86 11.09 -1.28 -21.24
N ALA A 87 11.23 -2.04 -20.16
CA ALA A 87 10.81 -1.61 -18.84
C ALA A 87 11.70 -0.46 -18.33
N PRO A 88 11.19 0.40 -17.42
CA PRO A 88 12.03 1.39 -16.77
C PRO A 88 13.15 0.73 -15.97
N ASP A 89 14.20 1.51 -15.66
CA ASP A 89 15.34 1.05 -14.88
C ASP A 89 15.03 1.01 -13.37
N ILE A 90 14.24 1.99 -12.90
CA ILE A 90 13.79 2.15 -11.51
C ILE A 90 12.26 2.20 -11.48
N ILE A 91 11.68 1.67 -10.43
CA ILE A 91 10.27 1.82 -10.12
C ILE A 91 10.08 2.21 -8.65
N ALA A 92 9.01 2.98 -8.37
CA ALA A 92 8.46 3.04 -7.03
C ALA A 92 7.55 1.82 -6.85
N CYS A 93 7.92 0.91 -5.98
CA CYS A 93 7.20 -0.33 -5.73
C CYS A 93 6.56 -0.33 -4.36
N THR A 94 5.32 -0.81 -4.27
CA THR A 94 4.66 -1.06 -2.99
C THR A 94 4.90 -2.48 -2.51
N ASN A 95 4.92 -2.69 -1.21
CA ASN A 95 5.16 -4.00 -0.60
C ASN A 95 4.01 -5.01 -0.75
N GLU A 96 2.92 -4.65 -1.42
CA GLU A 96 1.83 -5.57 -1.77
C GLU A 96 2.16 -6.47 -2.96
N HIS A 97 2.98 -5.98 -3.90
CA HIS A 97 3.19 -6.64 -5.20
C HIS A 97 4.58 -7.24 -5.37
N TYR A 98 5.53 -6.93 -4.52
CA TYR A 98 6.97 -7.16 -4.77
C TYR A 98 7.40 -8.62 -4.79
N LEU A 99 6.81 -9.50 -3.97
CA LEU A 99 7.29 -10.88 -3.83
C LEU A 99 7.27 -11.66 -5.15
N GLN A 100 6.18 -11.53 -5.93
CA GLN A 100 6.07 -12.23 -7.21
C GLN A 100 7.18 -11.83 -8.20
N TYR A 101 7.65 -10.59 -8.16
CA TYR A 101 8.72 -10.09 -9.04
C TYR A 101 10.09 -10.53 -8.54
N ILE A 102 10.29 -10.62 -7.22
CA ILE A 102 11.48 -11.17 -6.60
C ILE A 102 11.62 -12.64 -6.97
N GLU A 103 10.57 -13.47 -6.83
CA GLU A 103 10.58 -14.89 -7.18
C GLU A 103 10.81 -15.14 -8.68
N GLN A 104 10.30 -14.25 -9.54
CA GLN A 104 10.56 -14.30 -10.97
C GLN A 104 11.96 -13.81 -11.35
N GLY A 105 12.74 -13.28 -10.38
CA GLY A 105 14.09 -12.75 -10.61
C GLY A 105 14.11 -11.47 -11.42
N LEU A 106 13.06 -10.64 -11.33
CA LEU A 106 12.90 -9.41 -12.10
C LEU A 106 13.50 -8.18 -11.41
N PHE A 107 13.71 -8.25 -10.09
CA PHE A 107 14.35 -7.18 -9.33
C PHE A 107 15.85 -7.43 -9.23
N GLU A 108 16.63 -6.36 -9.35
CA GLU A 108 18.07 -6.40 -9.11
C GLU A 108 18.33 -6.34 -7.61
N PRO A 109 19.11 -7.29 -7.04
CA PRO A 109 19.55 -7.23 -5.66
C PRO A 109 20.40 -5.99 -5.38
N LEU A 110 20.07 -5.27 -4.32
CA LEU A 110 20.79 -4.06 -3.91
C LEU A 110 21.84 -4.32 -2.80
N THR A 111 21.93 -5.53 -2.29
CA THR A 111 22.76 -5.90 -1.12
C THR A 111 24.24 -5.49 -1.29
N ASP A 112 24.83 -5.73 -2.47
CA ASP A 112 26.25 -5.39 -2.70
C ASP A 112 26.47 -3.87 -2.74
N TYR A 113 25.53 -3.10 -3.29
CA TYR A 113 25.57 -1.64 -3.31
C TYR A 113 25.37 -1.03 -1.92
N VAL A 114 24.55 -1.66 -1.06
CA VAL A 114 24.43 -1.27 0.34
C VAL A 114 25.73 -1.59 1.11
N ASN A 115 26.27 -2.78 0.92
CA ASN A 115 27.51 -3.19 1.59
C ASN A 115 28.74 -2.37 1.16
N SER A 116 28.78 -1.87 -0.07
CA SER A 116 29.84 -0.99 -0.56
C SER A 116 29.69 0.46 -0.09
N GLY A 117 28.52 0.84 0.43
CA GLY A 117 28.18 2.22 0.80
C GLY A 117 27.73 3.11 -0.34
N GLU A 118 27.48 2.55 -1.54
CA GLU A 118 26.89 3.27 -2.67
C GLU A 118 25.43 3.66 -2.36
N ILE A 119 24.70 2.77 -1.66
CA ILE A 119 23.36 3.02 -1.15
C ILE A 119 23.42 3.01 0.37
N SER A 120 23.01 4.11 1.02
CA SER A 120 22.88 4.17 2.48
C SER A 120 21.44 3.91 2.91
N LEU A 121 21.29 3.06 3.94
CA LEU A 121 20.02 2.85 4.65
C LEU A 121 20.03 3.55 6.02
N ASP A 122 21.00 4.44 6.27
CA ASP A 122 21.12 5.14 7.53
C ASP A 122 19.91 6.04 7.81
N GLY A 123 19.42 5.97 9.04
CA GLY A 123 18.26 6.74 9.49
C GLY A 123 16.91 6.22 8.99
N ILE A 124 16.86 5.22 8.11
CA ILE A 124 15.63 4.56 7.74
C ILE A 124 15.10 3.75 8.92
N TRP A 125 13.82 3.88 9.19
CA TRP A 125 13.15 3.15 10.27
C TRP A 125 13.32 1.62 10.10
N PRO A 126 13.81 0.91 11.15
CA PRO A 126 14.31 -0.46 10.98
C PRO A 126 13.32 -1.43 10.35
N LYS A 127 12.04 -1.41 10.79
CA LYS A 127 11.03 -2.32 10.24
C LYS A 127 10.74 -2.09 8.75
N ALA A 128 10.93 -0.87 8.25
CA ALA A 128 10.81 -0.60 6.82
C ALA A 128 11.90 -1.31 6.02
N ASN A 129 13.13 -1.35 6.53
CA ASN A 129 14.20 -2.11 5.89
C ASN A 129 13.92 -3.62 5.92
N ASP A 130 13.33 -4.14 6.99
CA ASP A 130 13.01 -5.57 7.13
C ASP A 130 12.02 -6.03 6.04
N ALA A 131 11.03 -5.19 5.70
CA ALA A 131 10.05 -5.50 4.66
C ALA A 131 10.67 -5.67 3.27
N TRP A 132 11.78 -4.99 2.97
CA TRP A 132 12.46 -5.06 1.68
C TRP A 132 13.68 -5.98 1.68
N THR A 133 13.87 -6.76 2.76
CA THR A 133 14.94 -7.74 2.89
C THR A 133 14.34 -9.16 2.92
N ILE A 134 14.40 -9.86 1.80
CA ILE A 134 13.87 -11.22 1.65
C ILE A 134 15.04 -12.21 1.64
N ASP A 135 15.02 -13.19 2.55
CA ASP A 135 16.08 -14.18 2.71
C ASP A 135 17.50 -13.57 2.82
N GLY A 136 17.60 -12.41 3.45
CA GLY A 136 18.85 -11.68 3.64
C GLY A 136 19.33 -10.89 2.41
N VAL A 137 18.52 -10.78 1.38
CA VAL A 137 18.80 -10.01 0.15
C VAL A 137 17.94 -8.74 0.16
N ILE A 138 18.57 -7.58 0.01
CA ILE A 138 17.91 -6.28 -0.06
C ILE A 138 17.46 -6.02 -1.50
N TYR A 139 16.16 -5.74 -1.72
CA TYR A 139 15.59 -5.49 -3.04
C TYR A 139 15.04 -4.06 -3.22
N GLY A 140 14.87 -3.30 -2.17
CA GLY A 140 14.34 -1.94 -2.25
C GLY A 140 14.88 -1.01 -1.17
N VAL A 141 14.80 0.28 -1.44
CA VAL A 141 15.10 1.34 -0.48
C VAL A 141 13.81 2.04 -0.12
N PRO A 142 13.26 1.80 1.09
CA PRO A 142 11.99 2.37 1.49
C PRO A 142 12.07 3.88 1.64
N PHE A 143 11.01 4.58 1.23
CA PHE A 143 10.95 6.03 1.35
C PHE A 143 9.65 6.56 1.94
N ALA A 144 8.55 5.78 1.93
CA ALA A 144 7.25 6.20 2.45
C ALA A 144 6.56 5.08 3.22
N LEU A 145 5.89 5.43 4.33
CA LEU A 145 5.22 4.54 5.27
C LEU A 145 3.78 4.98 5.49
N ASN A 146 2.83 4.06 5.44
CA ASN A 146 1.42 4.33 5.68
C ASN A 146 0.79 3.21 6.52
N PRO A 147 0.67 3.38 7.85
CA PRO A 147 0.06 2.37 8.70
C PRO A 147 -1.43 2.29 8.47
N GLY A 148 -1.98 1.07 8.50
CA GLY A 148 -3.41 0.82 8.59
C GLY A 148 -3.95 1.33 9.91
N VAL A 149 -5.12 1.98 9.87
CA VAL A 149 -5.71 2.64 11.03
C VAL A 149 -7.16 2.25 11.24
N PHE A 150 -7.62 2.42 12.47
CA PHE A 150 -9.03 2.38 12.85
C PHE A 150 -9.54 3.81 12.91
N ILE A 151 -10.60 4.08 12.16
CA ILE A 151 -11.13 5.43 11.97
C ILE A 151 -12.45 5.56 12.71
N VAL A 152 -12.59 6.63 13.50
CA VAL A 152 -13.81 6.97 14.22
C VAL A 152 -14.40 8.24 13.63
N ASN A 153 -15.68 8.24 13.30
CA ASN A 153 -16.43 9.46 13.05
C ASN A 153 -16.63 10.19 14.40
N ASN A 154 -15.74 11.13 14.68
CA ASN A 154 -15.69 11.81 15.97
C ASN A 154 -16.86 12.78 16.16
N THR A 155 -17.47 13.25 15.07
CA THR A 155 -18.71 14.03 15.12
C THR A 155 -19.85 13.17 15.69
N MET A 156 -20.08 11.96 15.13
CA MET A 156 -21.08 11.03 15.64
C MET A 156 -20.74 10.52 17.04
N TRP A 157 -19.45 10.27 17.33
CA TRP A 157 -19.00 9.87 18.66
C TRP A 157 -19.44 10.82 19.75
N LYS A 158 -19.24 12.13 19.52
CA LYS A 158 -19.66 13.21 20.41
C LYS A 158 -21.18 13.32 20.49
N GLU A 159 -21.87 13.24 19.35
CA GLU A 159 -23.33 13.31 19.26
C GLU A 159 -24.01 12.17 20.05
N PHE A 160 -23.47 10.96 19.97
CA PHE A 160 -23.98 9.77 20.67
C PHE A 160 -23.57 9.72 22.15
N GLY A 161 -22.75 10.66 22.60
CA GLY A 161 -22.33 10.74 24.01
C GLY A 161 -21.53 9.51 24.47
N LEU A 162 -20.62 9.00 23.62
CA LEU A 162 -19.89 7.76 23.89
C LEU A 162 -18.70 7.95 24.85
N GLY A 163 -18.48 9.17 25.35
CA GLY A 163 -17.45 9.49 26.35
C GLY A 163 -16.13 9.96 25.77
N ASP A 164 -15.10 10.01 26.62
CA ASP A 164 -13.79 10.57 26.27
C ASP A 164 -12.75 9.50 25.93
N GLN A 165 -13.08 8.21 26.10
CA GLN A 165 -12.16 7.10 25.87
C GLN A 165 -12.60 6.33 24.63
N TYR A 166 -11.69 6.22 23.65
CA TYR A 166 -11.89 5.42 22.45
C TYR A 166 -11.55 3.95 22.72
N PRO A 167 -12.17 3.01 21.98
CA PRO A 167 -11.89 1.58 22.13
C PRO A 167 -10.46 1.25 21.69
N THR A 168 -9.84 0.31 22.40
CA THR A 168 -8.49 -0.21 22.14
C THR A 168 -8.50 -1.70 21.81
N THR A 169 -9.64 -2.37 22.04
CA THR A 169 -9.87 -3.77 21.75
C THR A 169 -11.11 -3.94 20.89
N TRP A 170 -11.17 -5.04 20.12
CA TRP A 170 -12.36 -5.37 19.33
C TRP A 170 -13.57 -5.71 20.21
N ASP A 171 -13.35 -6.22 21.42
CA ASP A 171 -14.45 -6.45 22.38
C ASP A 171 -15.09 -5.10 22.78
N GLU A 172 -14.29 -4.07 23.07
CA GLU A 172 -14.79 -2.73 23.35
C GLU A 172 -15.52 -2.12 22.14
N VAL A 173 -15.03 -2.37 20.92
CA VAL A 173 -15.71 -1.96 19.67
C VAL A 173 -17.08 -2.61 19.58
N LEU A 174 -17.19 -3.93 19.82
CA LEU A 174 -18.47 -4.64 19.79
C LEU A 174 -19.47 -4.13 20.84
N GLU A 175 -19.02 -3.84 22.06
CA GLU A 175 -19.88 -3.24 23.10
C GLU A 175 -20.46 -1.89 22.63
N ILE A 176 -19.65 -1.07 21.96
CA ILE A 176 -20.12 0.20 21.38
C ILE A 176 -21.07 -0.07 20.21
N CYS A 177 -20.75 -1.00 19.32
CA CYS A 177 -21.63 -1.38 18.20
C CYS A 177 -23.01 -1.83 18.69
N LYS A 178 -23.04 -2.65 19.75
CA LYS A 178 -24.29 -3.07 20.38
C LYS A 178 -25.08 -1.89 20.92
N LYS A 179 -24.43 -0.99 21.67
CA LYS A 179 -25.06 0.20 22.21
C LYS A 179 -25.64 1.09 21.10
N VAL A 180 -24.85 1.35 20.04
CA VAL A 180 -25.29 2.18 18.90
C VAL A 180 -26.48 1.54 18.19
N LYS A 181 -26.48 0.22 18.00
CA LYS A 181 -27.61 -0.49 17.42
C LYS A 181 -28.86 -0.40 18.28
N GLU A 182 -28.73 -0.56 19.60
CA GLU A 182 -29.87 -0.48 20.53
C GLU A 182 -30.46 0.94 20.68
N GLU A 183 -29.61 1.96 20.69
CA GLU A 183 -30.01 3.35 20.97
C GLU A 183 -30.33 4.17 19.69
N HIS A 184 -29.70 3.82 18.54
CA HIS A 184 -29.78 4.58 17.28
C HIS A 184 -30.30 3.75 16.09
N ASP A 185 -30.58 2.45 16.27
CA ASP A 185 -31.09 1.54 15.23
C ASP A 185 -30.23 1.53 13.96
N MET A 186 -28.90 1.53 14.12
CA MET A 186 -27.95 1.50 13.00
C MET A 186 -26.74 0.59 13.27
N PRO A 187 -26.11 0.02 12.23
CA PRO A 187 -24.81 -0.60 12.37
C PRO A 187 -23.74 0.43 12.69
N ALA A 188 -22.74 0.07 13.48
CA ALA A 188 -21.72 1.02 13.88
C ALA A 188 -20.36 0.80 13.17
N LEU A 189 -20.09 -0.38 12.63
CA LEU A 189 -18.83 -0.71 11.96
C LEU A 189 -19.04 -0.83 10.45
N CYS A 190 -18.31 -0.06 9.67
CA CYS A 190 -18.21 -0.23 8.23
C CYS A 190 -17.10 -1.25 7.93
N LEU A 191 -17.44 -2.32 7.22
CA LEU A 191 -16.48 -3.28 6.65
C LEU A 191 -16.48 -3.16 5.13
N ASN A 192 -15.43 -2.63 4.55
CA ASN A 192 -15.18 -2.78 3.13
C ASN A 192 -14.55 -4.17 2.91
N VAL A 193 -15.28 -5.09 2.28
CA VAL A 193 -14.83 -6.47 2.07
C VAL A 193 -13.78 -6.51 0.97
N ARG A 194 -12.59 -6.06 1.33
CA ARG A 194 -11.37 -6.07 0.50
C ARG A 194 -10.22 -6.65 1.30
N GLU A 195 -9.24 -7.20 0.60
CA GLU A 195 -8.09 -7.87 1.21
C GLU A 195 -7.34 -6.99 2.22
N TYR A 196 -7.19 -5.70 1.93
CA TYR A 196 -6.56 -4.72 2.82
C TYR A 196 -7.24 -4.67 4.18
N HIS A 197 -8.59 -4.50 4.20
CA HIS A 197 -9.35 -4.39 5.44
C HIS A 197 -9.36 -5.70 6.20
N LEU A 198 -9.53 -6.85 5.49
CA LEU A 198 -9.49 -8.17 6.09
C LEU A 198 -8.12 -8.48 6.68
N THR A 199 -7.04 -8.07 6.02
CA THR A 199 -5.67 -8.22 6.51
C THR A 199 -5.41 -7.37 7.76
N ASN A 200 -5.91 -6.13 7.82
CA ASN A 200 -5.83 -5.31 9.04
C ASN A 200 -6.44 -6.03 10.25
N ILE A 201 -7.60 -6.65 10.06
CA ILE A 201 -8.26 -7.39 11.15
C ILE A 201 -7.43 -8.64 11.51
N ALA A 202 -7.00 -9.44 10.53
CA ALA A 202 -6.19 -10.63 10.77
C ALA A 202 -4.92 -10.32 11.57
N LEU A 203 -4.18 -9.29 11.17
CA LEU A 203 -2.97 -8.84 11.88
C LEU A 203 -3.27 -8.37 13.30
N SER A 204 -4.37 -7.68 13.53
CA SER A 204 -4.75 -7.17 14.84
C SER A 204 -5.09 -8.26 15.85
N PHE A 205 -5.45 -9.45 15.38
CA PHE A 205 -5.62 -10.68 16.19
C PHE A 205 -4.30 -11.42 16.42
N GLY A 206 -3.21 -11.03 15.77
CA GLY A 206 -1.91 -11.68 15.84
C GLY A 206 -1.69 -12.71 14.71
N GLY A 207 -2.56 -12.73 13.73
CA GLY A 207 -2.46 -13.52 12.51
C GLY A 207 -1.59 -12.86 11.45
N GLY A 208 -2.00 -13.03 10.19
CA GLY A 208 -1.30 -12.57 9.00
C GLY A 208 -0.92 -13.75 8.11
N TRP A 209 -0.36 -13.46 6.94
CA TRP A 209 -0.23 -14.48 5.87
C TRP A 209 1.17 -15.08 5.75
N ASP A 210 2.22 -14.39 6.20
CA ASP A 210 3.64 -14.81 6.18
C ASP A 210 4.03 -15.50 4.87
N TYR A 211 3.77 -14.83 3.75
CA TYR A 211 4.07 -15.31 2.40
C TYR A 211 3.46 -16.69 2.08
N GLY A 212 2.33 -17.01 2.69
CA GLY A 212 1.64 -18.29 2.56
C GLY A 212 1.88 -19.29 3.69
N LYS A 213 2.88 -19.08 4.54
CA LYS A 213 3.26 -20.02 5.61
C LYS A 213 2.31 -20.02 6.81
N ASN A 214 1.57 -18.93 7.00
CA ASN A 214 0.74 -18.72 8.20
C ASN A 214 -0.77 -18.59 7.90
N ILE A 215 -1.23 -18.94 6.69
CA ILE A 215 -2.63 -18.75 6.29
C ILE A 215 -3.59 -19.48 7.25
N ALA A 216 -3.31 -20.74 7.59
CA ALA A 216 -4.14 -21.58 8.47
C ALA A 216 -3.95 -21.29 9.98
N ALA A 217 -3.30 -20.18 10.34
CA ALA A 217 -3.14 -19.83 11.75
C ALA A 217 -4.51 -19.62 12.42
N PRO A 218 -4.72 -20.12 13.64
CA PRO A 218 -5.98 -19.97 14.35
C PRO A 218 -6.38 -18.51 14.58
N GLU A 219 -5.41 -17.60 14.66
CA GLU A 219 -5.65 -16.17 14.80
C GLU A 219 -6.30 -15.55 13.56
N ASN A 220 -5.96 -16.06 12.36
CA ASN A 220 -6.64 -15.67 11.13
C ASN A 220 -8.09 -16.16 11.10
N ALA A 221 -8.31 -17.41 11.50
CA ALA A 221 -9.65 -17.97 11.60
C ALA A 221 -10.52 -17.22 12.62
N GLU A 222 -9.96 -16.87 13.78
CA GLU A 222 -10.63 -16.09 14.82
C GLU A 222 -11.01 -14.69 14.32
N ALA A 223 -10.10 -14.02 13.62
CA ALA A 223 -10.34 -12.70 13.04
C ALA A 223 -11.47 -12.70 11.99
N LEU A 224 -11.48 -13.68 11.08
CA LEU A 224 -12.55 -13.79 10.08
C LEU A 224 -13.87 -14.20 10.71
N GLN A 225 -13.86 -15.11 11.72
CA GLN A 225 -15.06 -15.49 12.47
C GLN A 225 -15.66 -14.30 13.21
N PHE A 226 -14.83 -13.47 13.85
CA PHE A 226 -15.26 -12.22 14.49
C PHE A 226 -16.07 -11.33 13.54
N LEU A 227 -15.59 -11.14 12.30
CA LEU A 227 -16.30 -10.35 11.30
C LEU A 227 -17.62 -11.00 10.87
N ILE A 228 -17.64 -12.32 10.70
CA ILE A 228 -18.84 -13.07 10.34
C ILE A 228 -19.90 -12.93 11.43
N ASP A 229 -19.53 -13.10 12.70
CA ASP A 229 -20.45 -13.01 13.83
C ASP A 229 -20.96 -11.57 14.00
N ALA A 230 -20.08 -10.57 13.94
CA ALA A 230 -20.47 -9.16 14.04
C ALA A 230 -21.42 -8.72 12.91
N TYR A 231 -21.23 -9.26 11.70
CA TYR A 231 -22.12 -9.00 10.57
C TYR A 231 -23.49 -9.64 10.81
N ARG A 232 -23.54 -10.90 11.22
CA ARG A 232 -24.78 -11.63 11.52
C ARG A 232 -25.59 -10.98 12.64
N GLU A 233 -24.91 -10.40 13.63
CA GLU A 233 -25.53 -9.62 14.70
C GLU A 233 -26.04 -8.23 14.22
N GLY A 234 -25.72 -7.85 12.97
CA GLY A 234 -26.10 -6.56 12.36
C GLY A 234 -25.33 -5.37 12.94
N TYR A 235 -24.10 -5.59 13.41
CA TYR A 235 -23.20 -4.53 13.87
C TYR A 235 -22.38 -3.93 12.72
N ILE A 236 -22.29 -4.67 11.60
CA ILE A 236 -21.52 -4.29 10.41
C ILE A 236 -22.46 -3.89 9.28
N VAL A 237 -22.05 -2.88 8.51
CA VAL A 237 -22.59 -2.53 7.20
C VAL A 237 -21.46 -2.51 6.19
N THR A 238 -21.74 -2.90 4.95
CA THR A 238 -20.76 -2.83 3.87
C THR A 238 -21.12 -1.71 2.88
N PRO A 239 -20.13 -1.11 2.18
CA PRO A 239 -20.41 -0.15 1.12
C PRO A 239 -21.36 -0.72 0.05
N THR A 240 -21.20 -2.01 -0.29
CA THR A 240 -22.00 -2.70 -1.31
C THR A 240 -23.48 -2.72 -0.96
N GLU A 241 -23.85 -2.95 0.30
CA GLU A 241 -25.26 -2.95 0.76
C GLU A 241 -25.89 -1.57 0.63
N LEU A 242 -25.11 -0.51 0.74
CA LEU A 242 -25.56 0.88 0.59
C LEU A 242 -25.45 1.40 -0.86
N GLY A 243 -24.97 0.58 -1.79
CA GLY A 243 -24.74 0.99 -3.19
C GLY A 243 -23.59 1.98 -3.33
N LEU A 244 -22.63 1.96 -2.40
CA LEU A 244 -21.46 2.82 -2.36
C LEU A 244 -20.21 2.09 -2.85
N SER A 245 -19.24 2.82 -3.37
CA SER A 245 -18.03 2.24 -3.96
C SER A 245 -16.90 1.98 -2.95
N TRP A 246 -16.91 2.65 -1.80
CA TRP A 246 -15.86 2.56 -0.79
C TRP A 246 -16.36 2.95 0.61
N ASP A 247 -15.62 2.54 1.62
CA ASP A 247 -15.91 2.72 3.05
C ASP A 247 -15.92 4.19 3.50
N GLY A 248 -15.09 5.06 2.93
CA GLY A 248 -15.14 6.49 3.22
C GLY A 248 -16.46 7.14 2.84
N ALA A 249 -17.10 6.69 1.74
CA ALA A 249 -18.43 7.19 1.38
C ALA A 249 -19.50 6.79 2.42
N VAL A 250 -19.37 5.63 3.05
CA VAL A 250 -20.25 5.21 4.17
C VAL A 250 -20.07 6.15 5.36
N MET A 251 -18.82 6.49 5.68
CA MET A 251 -18.47 7.40 6.77
C MET A 251 -18.92 8.85 6.48
N ILE A 252 -18.78 9.33 5.24
CA ILE A 252 -19.26 10.65 4.79
C ILE A 252 -20.79 10.75 4.93
N GLN A 253 -21.52 9.67 4.60
CA GLN A 253 -22.97 9.60 4.80
C GLN A 253 -23.37 9.40 6.27
N GLN A 254 -22.42 9.27 7.17
CA GLN A 254 -22.64 8.96 8.59
C GLN A 254 -23.49 7.70 8.81
N SER A 255 -23.33 6.70 7.93
CA SER A 255 -24.04 5.41 8.01
C SER A 255 -23.28 4.38 8.84
N ALA A 256 -22.10 4.72 9.37
CA ALA A 256 -21.34 3.96 10.35
C ALA A 256 -20.51 4.91 11.22
N LEU A 257 -20.19 4.46 12.43
CA LEU A 257 -19.35 5.18 13.39
C LEU A 257 -17.88 4.88 13.21
N PHE A 258 -17.56 3.65 12.78
CA PHE A 258 -16.22 3.11 12.67
C PHE A 258 -15.92 2.58 11.27
N SER A 259 -14.65 2.66 10.87
CA SER A 259 -14.10 1.97 9.70
C SER A 259 -12.63 1.61 9.92
N THR A 260 -12.12 0.66 9.15
CA THR A 260 -10.68 0.47 8.97
C THR A 260 -10.25 1.12 7.66
N GLY A 261 -9.09 1.74 7.63
CA GLY A 261 -8.67 2.47 6.43
C GLY A 261 -7.24 2.97 6.57
N GLY A 262 -6.95 4.12 5.95
CA GLY A 262 -5.64 4.75 5.99
C GLY A 262 -5.72 6.26 5.92
N ALA A 263 -4.56 6.89 5.81
CA ALA A 263 -4.42 8.34 5.81
C ALA A 263 -5.19 9.04 4.67
N TRP A 264 -5.48 8.35 3.56
CA TRP A 264 -6.22 8.90 2.41
C TRP A 264 -7.62 9.43 2.75
N TYR A 265 -8.22 9.03 3.87
CA TYR A 265 -9.49 9.62 4.32
C TYR A 265 -9.35 11.12 4.57
N GLN A 266 -8.21 11.59 5.08
CA GLN A 266 -8.01 12.98 5.46
C GLN A 266 -8.30 13.93 4.30
N LYS A 267 -7.76 13.65 3.12
CA LYS A 267 -7.96 14.48 1.92
C LYS A 267 -9.41 14.43 1.44
N SER A 268 -9.97 13.21 1.31
CA SER A 268 -11.35 13.04 0.85
C SER A 268 -12.36 13.75 1.76
N PHE A 269 -12.16 13.67 3.08
CA PHE A 269 -13.06 14.35 4.03
C PHE A 269 -12.89 15.87 4.03
N ALA A 270 -11.66 16.38 3.85
CA ALA A 270 -11.45 17.81 3.71
C ALA A 270 -12.17 18.38 2.50
N ASP A 271 -12.28 17.63 1.41
CA ASP A 271 -12.91 18.05 0.16
C ASP A 271 -14.44 17.83 0.18
N GLU A 272 -14.92 16.69 0.67
CA GLU A 272 -16.32 16.25 0.52
C GLU A 272 -17.17 16.43 1.78
N ALA A 273 -16.58 16.41 2.98
CA ALA A 273 -17.27 16.44 4.25
C ALA A 273 -16.49 17.20 5.34
N PRO A 274 -16.12 18.49 5.10
CA PRO A 274 -15.24 19.26 6.00
C PRO A 274 -15.81 19.47 7.41
N ASP A 275 -17.11 19.28 7.59
CA ASP A 275 -17.79 19.40 8.90
C ASP A 275 -17.72 18.12 9.74
N ILE A 276 -17.25 17.01 9.15
CA ILE A 276 -17.07 15.74 9.86
C ILE A 276 -15.64 15.65 10.40
N GLU A 277 -15.54 15.62 11.70
CA GLU A 277 -14.27 15.38 12.39
C GLU A 277 -13.98 13.87 12.43
N LEU A 278 -12.80 13.46 11.99
CA LEU A 278 -12.32 12.10 12.13
C LEU A 278 -11.31 12.00 13.27
N LYS A 279 -11.27 10.84 13.93
CA LYS A 279 -10.17 10.44 14.81
C LYS A 279 -9.53 9.17 14.25
N TYR A 280 -8.22 9.21 14.09
CA TYR A 280 -7.40 8.10 13.64
C TYR A 280 -6.79 7.42 14.86
N LEU A 281 -6.95 6.10 14.96
CA LEU A 281 -6.49 5.26 16.06
C LEU A 281 -5.68 4.10 15.49
N SER A 282 -4.83 3.50 16.32
CA SER A 282 -4.28 2.17 16.02
C SER A 282 -5.42 1.16 15.86
N VAL A 283 -5.29 0.20 14.96
CA VAL A 283 -6.29 -0.88 14.81
C VAL A 283 -6.41 -1.62 16.16
N PRO A 284 -7.64 -1.77 16.69
CA PRO A 284 -7.86 -2.37 17.99
C PRO A 284 -7.32 -3.79 18.07
N LYS A 285 -6.87 -4.19 19.23
CA LYS A 285 -6.37 -5.54 19.45
C LYS A 285 -7.53 -6.56 19.55
N GLY A 286 -7.35 -7.73 18.92
CA GLY A 286 -8.26 -8.86 19.01
C GLY A 286 -7.61 -10.09 19.60
N GLY A 287 -8.38 -10.97 20.22
CA GLY A 287 -7.89 -12.22 20.79
C GLY A 287 -6.63 -12.06 21.63
N ASN A 288 -5.59 -12.79 21.28
CA ASN A 288 -4.26 -12.67 21.89
C ASN A 288 -3.29 -11.74 21.14
N GLY A 289 -3.76 -11.06 20.09
CA GLY A 289 -2.96 -10.14 19.29
C GLY A 289 -2.54 -8.87 20.05
N ASN A 290 -1.67 -8.10 19.44
CA ASN A 290 -1.18 -6.84 20.01
C ASN A 290 -1.91 -5.61 19.46
N GLY A 291 -2.87 -5.80 18.56
CA GLY A 291 -3.45 -4.72 17.77
C GLY A 291 -2.52 -4.27 16.64
N GLY A 292 -2.84 -3.13 16.05
CA GLY A 292 -2.14 -2.64 14.86
C GLY A 292 -2.67 -3.29 13.57
N GLY A 293 -2.35 -2.67 12.46
CA GLY A 293 -2.79 -3.10 11.14
C GLY A 293 -1.62 -3.34 10.19
N THR A 294 -1.90 -3.23 8.92
CA THR A 294 -0.89 -3.28 7.87
C THR A 294 0.07 -2.10 7.95
N LEU A 295 1.28 -2.28 7.45
CA LEU A 295 2.19 -1.22 7.08
C LEU A 295 2.35 -1.26 5.56
N HIS A 296 1.74 -0.31 4.90
CA HIS A 296 1.92 -0.08 3.48
C HIS A 296 3.17 0.76 3.26
N GLU A 297 4.07 0.26 2.46
CA GLU A 297 5.37 0.88 2.22
C GLU A 297 5.61 1.07 0.74
N ALA A 298 6.29 2.16 0.39
CA ALA A 298 6.81 2.36 -0.96
C ALA A 298 8.34 2.41 -0.91
N ALA A 299 8.98 1.76 -1.86
CA ALA A 299 10.44 1.73 -2.01
C ALA A 299 10.88 1.99 -3.45
N LEU A 300 12.06 2.53 -3.61
CA LEU A 300 12.77 2.55 -4.88
C LEU A 300 13.37 1.18 -5.13
N VAL A 301 13.03 0.58 -6.27
CA VAL A 301 13.47 -0.75 -6.69
C VAL A 301 14.14 -0.67 -8.06
N ALA A 302 15.28 -1.34 -8.23
CA ALA A 302 15.94 -1.50 -9.51
C ALA A 302 15.39 -2.72 -10.26
N LEU A 303 15.11 -2.58 -11.55
CA LEU A 303 14.72 -3.70 -12.40
C LEU A 303 15.95 -4.34 -13.08
N LYS A 304 15.94 -5.67 -13.21
CA LYS A 304 17.09 -6.45 -13.68
C LYS A 304 17.42 -6.31 -15.18
N ASN A 305 16.61 -5.56 -15.92
CA ASN A 305 16.81 -5.33 -17.34
C ASN A 305 17.63 -4.08 -17.66
N SER A 306 18.02 -3.30 -16.65
CA SER A 306 18.82 -2.07 -16.90
C SER A 306 20.14 -2.40 -17.61
N LYS A 307 20.49 -1.54 -18.56
CA LYS A 307 21.81 -1.57 -19.20
C LYS A 307 22.89 -0.88 -18.35
N TYR A 308 22.48 -0.14 -17.33
CA TYR A 308 23.32 0.71 -16.50
C TYR A 308 23.12 0.44 -15.00
N PRO A 309 23.32 -0.82 -14.52
CA PRO A 309 23.00 -1.17 -13.14
C PRO A 309 23.73 -0.32 -12.11
N ASP A 310 24.99 0.05 -12.36
CA ASP A 310 25.76 0.91 -11.45
C ASP A 310 25.22 2.34 -11.42
N ALA A 311 24.77 2.89 -12.57
CA ALA A 311 24.14 4.21 -12.60
C ALA A 311 22.76 4.19 -11.88
N VAL A 312 22.01 3.10 -12.00
CA VAL A 312 20.75 2.89 -11.27
C VAL A 312 21.01 2.87 -9.77
N ALA A 313 22.01 2.11 -9.31
CA ALA A 313 22.39 2.07 -7.89
C ALA A 313 22.81 3.45 -7.37
N LYS A 314 23.64 4.20 -8.14
CA LYS A 314 24.02 5.58 -7.80
C LYS A 314 22.84 6.53 -7.72
N ALA A 315 21.86 6.41 -8.63
CA ALA A 315 20.66 7.22 -8.59
C ALA A 315 19.79 6.90 -7.36
N ILE A 316 19.59 5.61 -7.04
CA ILE A 316 18.89 5.21 -5.82
C ILE A 316 19.63 5.72 -4.58
N GLY A 317 20.97 5.57 -4.54
CA GLY A 317 21.82 6.08 -3.46
C GLY A 317 21.74 7.60 -3.31
N TYR A 318 21.70 8.34 -4.41
CA TYR A 318 21.53 9.80 -4.43
C TYR A 318 20.20 10.20 -3.77
N ALA A 319 19.09 9.58 -4.19
CA ALA A 319 17.77 9.86 -3.62
C ALA A 319 17.69 9.44 -2.15
N ALA A 320 18.22 8.26 -1.80
CA ALA A 320 18.17 7.71 -0.44
C ALA A 320 19.03 8.50 0.56
N SER A 321 20.18 9.04 0.13
CA SER A 321 21.07 9.83 0.98
C SER A 321 20.60 11.27 1.16
N GLY A 322 19.86 11.81 0.18
CA GLY A 322 19.40 13.18 0.19
C GLY A 322 18.13 13.40 1.01
N ASP A 323 17.91 14.64 1.40
CA ASP A 323 16.71 15.04 2.15
C ASP A 323 15.50 15.22 1.24
N LYS A 324 15.73 15.55 -0.04
CA LYS A 324 14.69 15.91 -1.01
C LYS A 324 13.59 14.85 -1.17
N LEU A 325 13.97 13.57 -1.21
CA LEU A 325 12.99 12.47 -1.31
C LEU A 325 12.03 12.46 -0.11
N TYR A 326 12.57 12.55 1.09
CA TYR A 326 11.77 12.45 2.32
C TYR A 326 11.00 13.73 2.61
N GLU A 327 11.55 14.90 2.29
CA GLU A 327 10.83 16.17 2.30
C GLU A 327 9.67 16.17 1.29
N ALA A 328 9.88 15.66 0.09
CA ALA A 328 8.85 15.55 -0.94
C ALA A 328 7.74 14.56 -0.56
N VAL A 329 8.07 13.45 0.11
CA VAL A 329 7.07 12.53 0.68
C VAL A 329 6.11 13.25 1.62
N VAL A 330 6.62 14.14 2.47
CA VAL A 330 5.78 14.94 3.37
C VAL A 330 5.04 16.05 2.63
N ASN A 331 5.75 16.85 1.82
CA ASN A 331 5.21 18.09 1.26
C ASN A 331 4.28 17.86 0.06
N VAL A 332 4.46 16.77 -0.71
CA VAL A 332 3.68 16.48 -1.92
C VAL A 332 2.57 15.47 -1.63
N THR A 333 2.86 14.42 -0.86
CA THR A 333 1.93 13.30 -0.66
C THR A 333 1.35 13.20 0.76
N GLU A 334 1.82 14.01 1.71
CA GLU A 334 1.37 14.01 3.10
C GLU A 334 1.44 12.62 3.77
N VAL A 335 2.46 11.81 3.40
CA VAL A 335 2.70 10.47 3.90
C VAL A 335 3.89 10.48 4.85
N ILE A 336 3.97 9.52 5.77
CA ILE A 336 5.10 9.39 6.70
C ILE A 336 6.35 9.01 5.91
N PRO A 337 7.45 9.77 5.97
CA PRO A 337 8.72 9.40 5.35
C PRO A 337 9.36 8.21 6.05
N ALA A 338 10.12 7.39 5.32
CA ALA A 338 10.78 6.23 5.93
C ALA A 338 11.99 6.58 6.81
N LYS A 339 12.55 7.79 6.70
CA LYS A 339 13.62 8.27 7.59
C LYS A 339 13.06 8.91 8.87
N GLU A 340 13.51 8.44 10.04
CA GLU A 340 13.03 8.88 11.35
C GLU A 340 13.26 10.38 11.61
N GLU A 341 14.33 10.96 11.08
CA GLU A 341 14.64 12.39 11.24
C GLU A 341 13.58 13.32 10.64
N PHE A 342 12.75 12.84 9.71
CA PHE A 342 11.66 13.59 9.10
C PHE A 342 10.30 13.36 9.79
N PHE A 343 10.21 12.55 10.83
CA PHE A 343 8.95 12.32 11.54
C PHE A 343 8.39 13.58 12.19
N ASP A 344 9.26 14.44 12.70
CA ASP A 344 8.80 15.71 13.29
C ASP A 344 8.33 16.71 12.22
N LEU A 345 8.97 16.73 11.04
CA LEU A 345 8.47 17.49 9.90
C LEU A 345 7.06 17.02 9.50
N TYR A 346 6.85 15.71 9.42
CA TYR A 346 5.53 15.14 9.12
C TYR A 346 4.47 15.57 10.13
N LYS A 347 4.76 15.43 11.44
CA LYS A 347 3.83 15.83 12.51
C LYS A 347 3.48 17.32 12.46
N GLU A 348 4.44 18.17 12.09
CA GLU A 348 4.23 19.61 11.94
C GLU A 348 3.35 19.93 10.72
N LYS A 349 3.62 19.28 9.58
CA LYS A 349 2.93 19.55 8.31
C LYS A 349 1.55 18.91 8.23
N VAL A 350 1.36 17.75 8.85
CA VAL A 350 0.13 16.95 8.79
C VAL A 350 -0.40 16.69 10.22
N PRO A 351 -0.75 17.73 10.99
CA PRO A 351 -1.09 17.59 12.40
C PRO A 351 -2.30 16.69 12.67
N ALA A 352 -3.23 16.59 11.72
CA ALA A 352 -4.40 15.71 11.82
C ALA A 352 -4.02 14.21 11.86
N LEU A 353 -2.86 13.85 11.31
CA LEU A 353 -2.36 12.49 11.20
C LEU A 353 -1.06 12.27 12.01
N ALA A 354 -0.68 13.23 12.86
CA ALA A 354 0.59 13.18 13.61
C ALA A 354 0.74 11.91 14.48
N ASP A 355 -0.38 11.43 15.03
CA ASP A 355 -0.41 10.22 15.87
C ASP A 355 -0.03 8.94 15.10
N LEU A 356 -0.15 8.92 13.76
CA LEU A 356 0.16 7.76 12.93
C LEU A 356 1.61 7.30 13.05
N VAL A 357 2.54 8.22 13.30
CA VAL A 357 3.95 7.87 13.55
C VAL A 357 4.09 6.92 14.74
N SER A 358 3.26 7.07 15.77
CA SER A 358 3.28 6.19 16.95
C SER A 358 2.69 4.80 16.68
N TYR A 359 1.93 4.63 15.58
CA TYR A 359 1.32 3.34 15.22
C TYR A 359 2.25 2.47 14.37
N LEU A 360 3.35 3.03 13.85
CA LEU A 360 4.37 2.27 13.11
C LEU A 360 4.88 1.06 13.89
N ASP A 361 5.10 1.21 15.20
CA ASP A 361 5.63 0.14 16.05
C ASP A 361 4.72 -1.09 16.15
N THR A 362 3.40 -0.90 16.01
CA THR A 362 2.41 -1.98 16.06
C THR A 362 1.97 -2.44 14.68
N SER A 363 2.35 -1.74 13.60
CA SER A 363 2.01 -2.10 12.23
C SER A 363 2.92 -3.21 11.71
N THR A 364 2.39 -3.99 10.76
CA THR A 364 3.08 -5.12 10.15
C THR A 364 3.04 -5.00 8.62
N ALA A 365 4.19 -5.13 7.97
CA ALA A 365 4.29 -5.11 6.52
C ALA A 365 3.41 -6.20 5.87
N PHE A 366 2.95 -5.93 4.65
CA PHE A 366 2.24 -6.95 3.88
C PHE A 366 3.15 -8.16 3.62
N SER A 367 2.56 -9.34 3.74
CA SER A 367 3.26 -10.61 3.52
C SER A 367 2.36 -11.58 2.74
N TYR A 368 1.75 -11.09 1.66
CA TYR A 368 0.90 -11.91 0.80
C TYR A 368 1.69 -13.04 0.12
N PRO A 369 1.04 -14.19 -0.17
CA PRO A 369 1.63 -15.22 -1.03
C PRO A 369 2.08 -14.65 -2.38
N ALA A 370 3.00 -15.33 -3.07
CA ALA A 370 3.52 -14.90 -4.36
C ALA A 370 2.46 -14.65 -5.44
N GLN A 371 1.32 -15.34 -5.37
CA GLN A 371 0.15 -15.07 -6.21
C GLN A 371 -0.80 -14.08 -5.53
N SER A 372 -0.27 -12.93 -5.08
CA SER A 372 -0.97 -11.96 -4.21
C SER A 372 -2.36 -11.56 -4.72
N LYS A 373 -2.50 -11.28 -6.04
CA LYS A 373 -3.80 -10.92 -6.63
C LYS A 373 -4.82 -12.06 -6.53
N LYS A 374 -4.42 -13.29 -6.85
CA LYS A 374 -5.33 -14.44 -6.75
C LYS A 374 -5.72 -14.74 -5.32
N PHE A 375 -4.76 -14.64 -4.39
CA PHE A 375 -5.02 -14.78 -2.96
C PHE A 375 -6.03 -13.73 -2.48
N ALA A 376 -5.82 -12.47 -2.82
CA ALA A 376 -6.72 -11.37 -2.49
C ALA A 376 -8.13 -11.61 -3.03
N ASP A 377 -8.24 -11.98 -4.32
CA ASP A 377 -9.52 -12.29 -4.96
C ASP A 377 -10.23 -13.48 -4.27
N SER A 378 -9.49 -14.57 -3.93
CA SER A 378 -10.05 -15.72 -3.23
C SER A 378 -10.53 -15.37 -1.81
N LEU A 379 -9.73 -14.65 -1.04
CA LEU A 379 -10.10 -14.20 0.32
C LEU A 379 -11.38 -13.34 0.29
N VAL A 380 -11.42 -12.36 -0.61
CA VAL A 380 -12.58 -11.46 -0.76
C VAL A 380 -13.82 -12.25 -1.18
N ASN A 381 -13.71 -13.14 -2.16
CA ASN A 381 -14.85 -13.93 -2.65
C ASN A 381 -15.41 -14.87 -1.57
N LEU A 382 -14.55 -15.53 -0.80
CA LEU A 382 -14.97 -16.41 0.30
C LEU A 382 -15.67 -15.61 1.40
N MET A 383 -15.13 -14.48 1.79
CA MET A 383 -15.77 -13.61 2.78
C MET A 383 -17.10 -13.06 2.28
N GLN A 384 -17.20 -12.54 1.05
CA GLN A 384 -18.45 -12.05 0.48
C GLN A 384 -19.51 -13.16 0.37
N GLY A 385 -19.10 -14.36 -0.10
CA GLY A 385 -20.00 -15.52 -0.17
C GLY A 385 -20.54 -15.94 1.20
N THR A 386 -19.74 -15.77 2.25
CA THR A 386 -20.14 -16.10 3.63
C THR A 386 -21.03 -15.03 4.25
N LEU A 387 -20.72 -13.75 4.02
CA LEU A 387 -21.46 -12.64 4.64
C LEU A 387 -22.81 -12.42 3.96
N PHE A 388 -22.88 -12.47 2.63
CA PHE A 388 -24.09 -12.11 1.88
C PHE A 388 -25.05 -13.29 1.63
N ASP A 389 -24.67 -14.51 2.03
CA ASP A 389 -25.57 -15.65 2.05
C ASP A 389 -26.01 -15.93 3.50
N GLU A 390 -27.23 -15.52 3.85
CA GLU A 390 -27.82 -15.72 5.18
C GLU A 390 -27.92 -17.21 5.59
N THR A 391 -27.83 -18.12 4.61
CA THR A 391 -27.87 -19.57 4.85
C THR A 391 -26.50 -20.22 4.97
N SER A 392 -25.42 -19.43 4.78
CA SER A 392 -24.04 -19.92 4.84
C SER A 392 -23.70 -20.41 6.27
N GLU A 393 -23.21 -21.63 6.36
CA GLU A 393 -22.63 -22.21 7.57
C GLU A 393 -21.10 -22.16 7.58
N VAL A 394 -20.50 -21.52 6.55
CA VAL A 394 -19.04 -21.37 6.42
C VAL A 394 -18.50 -20.56 7.59
N THR A 395 -17.45 -21.08 8.21
CA THR A 395 -16.76 -20.46 9.35
C THR A 395 -15.46 -19.77 8.92
N GLY A 396 -14.90 -18.95 9.81
CA GLY A 396 -13.56 -18.39 9.59
C GLY A 396 -12.49 -19.49 9.42
N GLN A 397 -12.63 -20.63 10.10
CA GLN A 397 -11.72 -21.78 9.93
C GLN A 397 -11.84 -22.40 8.53
N ASP A 398 -13.06 -22.60 8.01
CA ASP A 398 -13.25 -23.15 6.65
C ASP A 398 -12.62 -22.25 5.59
N ILE A 399 -12.68 -20.92 5.78
CA ILE A 399 -12.08 -19.96 4.86
C ILE A 399 -10.55 -20.07 4.86
N VAL A 400 -9.91 -20.06 6.03
CA VAL A 400 -8.44 -20.16 6.11
C VAL A 400 -7.93 -21.52 5.66
N ASP A 401 -8.66 -22.59 5.90
CA ASP A 401 -8.29 -23.94 5.44
C ASP A 401 -8.32 -24.02 3.91
N GLN A 402 -9.35 -23.45 3.27
CA GLN A 402 -9.43 -23.39 1.80
C GLN A 402 -8.32 -22.52 1.20
N LEU A 403 -8.04 -21.36 1.80
CA LEU A 403 -6.95 -20.50 1.34
C LEU A 403 -5.58 -21.16 1.52
N ALA A 404 -5.38 -21.91 2.62
CA ALA A 404 -4.13 -22.62 2.87
C ALA A 404 -3.95 -23.82 1.91
N GLU A 405 -5.02 -24.48 1.49
CA GLU A 405 -4.96 -25.54 0.45
C GLU A 405 -4.54 -24.97 -0.91
N GLU A 406 -4.99 -23.74 -1.24
CA GLU A 406 -4.72 -23.12 -2.54
C GLU A 406 -3.38 -22.36 -2.58
N PHE A 407 -2.99 -21.68 -1.49
CA PHE A 407 -1.88 -20.72 -1.46
C PHE A 407 -0.84 -21.02 -0.36
N GLY A 408 -1.00 -22.06 0.44
CA GLY A 408 -0.06 -22.40 1.52
C GLY A 408 1.31 -22.79 0.96
N ALA A 409 2.40 -22.28 1.62
CA ALA A 409 3.79 -22.49 1.25
C ALA A 409 4.48 -23.54 2.13
#